data_2ec10c7a24981e2a5ab2bb6e65e73787
#
_entry.id   2ec10c7a24981e2a5ab2bb6e65e73787
#
_cell.length_a   1.000
_cell.length_b   1.000
_cell.length_c   1.000
_cell.angle_alpha   90.00
_cell.angle_beta   90.00
_cell.angle_gamma   90.00
#
_symmetry.space_group_name_H-M   'P 1'
#
loop_
_entity.id
_entity.type
_entity.pdbx_description
1 polymer ?
#
loop_
_entity_poly.entity_id
_entity_poly.type
_entity_poly.pdbx_seq_one_letter_code
_entity_poly.pdbx_strand_id
1 'polypeptide(L)'
;MMTKGKVKILLAIFIVGGVLHLIVDKGQLIYNNFDRISTYVDSDPLEYVLANTATHLDEEHHSTIPYLSSDTTAGTRHPHIDMMLNANDTDEAVEASNVTYPLTIQRSELESCPLTPPRLVGPIRVWMDAPTFSSLEKLYPYLENGGHGQPKDCKSRHRVAIIVPYRDRESHLRIMLHNLHSFLTKQQLDYAIVIVEQIANQTFNRAKLMNVGFVESMKLYPWQCFIFHDVDLLPEDDRNLYSCPTIPRHMSVAVDKFNYQLPYTAIFGGISAMTVEHLQSINGFSNRYWGWGGEDDDLADRVSTVGYKIARYPAEIARYKMIKHVHEEKSNPVNKCRYKLMARTKKEWKNDGLNSLEYKVLKVELLPLYTHILVDLLENKERPKIRHAFNC
;
A
#
# COMPACT_ATOMS: atom_id res chain seq x y z
N MET A 1 71.03 15.24 14.50
CA MET A 1 70.69 13.90 14.01
C MET A 1 69.30 13.53 14.58
N MET A 2 68.23 13.86 13.90
CA MET A 2 66.85 13.46 14.35
C MET A 2 66.66 11.99 14.01
N THR A 3 66.38 11.18 15.01
CA THR A 3 66.22 9.74 14.87
C THR A 3 64.97 9.42 14.00
N LYS A 4 65.12 8.49 13.06
CA LYS A 4 64.07 8.04 12.12
C LYS A 4 62.72 7.70 12.79
N GLY A 5 62.71 7.43 14.08
CA GLY A 5 61.50 7.14 14.85
C GLY A 5 60.61 8.36 15.11
N LYS A 6 61.16 9.54 15.31
CA LYS A 6 60.40 10.78 15.55
C LYS A 6 59.70 11.27 14.30
N VAL A 7 60.31 11.05 13.11
CA VAL A 7 59.64 11.40 11.83
C VAL A 7 58.45 10.50 11.54
N LYS A 8 58.52 9.20 11.88
CA LYS A 8 57.41 8.28 11.73
C LYS A 8 56.22 8.61 12.65
N ILE A 9 56.51 9.04 13.88
CA ILE A 9 55.45 9.45 14.83
C ILE A 9 54.80 10.75 14.38
N LEU A 10 55.57 11.72 13.87
CA LEU A 10 55.06 12.96 13.31
C LEU A 10 54.21 12.73 12.06
N LEU A 11 54.59 11.80 11.17
CA LEU A 11 53.82 11.44 9.99
C LEU A 11 52.50 10.70 10.37
N ALA A 12 52.56 9.83 11.38
CA ALA A 12 51.39 9.13 11.89
C ALA A 12 50.37 10.07 12.54
N ILE A 13 50.85 11.10 13.28
CA ILE A 13 50.01 12.12 13.90
C ILE A 13 49.36 12.99 12.82
N PHE A 14 50.05 13.34 11.75
CA PHE A 14 49.50 14.10 10.63
C PHE A 14 48.44 13.29 9.86
N ILE A 15 48.65 11.99 9.63
CA ILE A 15 47.69 11.10 8.96
C ILE A 15 46.47 10.90 9.86
N VAL A 16 46.66 10.65 11.16
CA VAL A 16 45.57 10.49 12.12
C VAL A 16 44.76 11.80 12.28
N GLY A 17 45.47 12.95 12.34
CA GLY A 17 44.84 14.27 12.40
C GLY A 17 44.02 14.58 11.13
N GLY A 18 44.58 14.28 9.95
CA GLY A 18 43.87 14.46 8.67
C GLY A 18 42.66 13.51 8.51
N VAL A 19 42.78 12.27 8.95
CA VAL A 19 41.69 11.31 8.95
C VAL A 19 40.64 11.70 9.99
N LEU A 20 41.04 12.20 11.16
CA LEU A 20 40.11 12.68 12.18
C LEU A 20 39.36 13.93 11.70
N HIS A 21 40.01 14.84 10.99
CA HIS A 21 39.37 16.03 10.43
C HIS A 21 38.35 15.67 9.34
N LEU A 22 38.67 14.69 8.47
CA LEU A 22 37.75 14.17 7.46
C LEU A 22 36.56 13.40 8.05
N ILE A 23 36.77 12.68 9.16
CA ILE A 23 35.68 11.97 9.86
C ILE A 23 34.82 12.97 10.63
N VAL A 24 35.40 14.00 11.25
CA VAL A 24 34.65 15.05 11.95
C VAL A 24 33.85 15.88 10.96
N ASP A 25 34.43 16.27 9.81
CA ASP A 25 33.67 16.99 8.77
C ASP A 25 32.54 16.14 8.16
N LYS A 26 32.80 14.86 7.88
CA LYS A 26 31.74 13.95 7.42
C LYS A 26 30.72 13.66 8.53
N GLY A 27 31.14 13.53 9.77
CA GLY A 27 30.29 13.36 10.94
C GLY A 27 29.41 14.59 11.17
N GLN A 28 29.94 15.80 10.97
CA GLN A 28 29.20 17.03 11.12
C GLN A 28 28.18 17.25 9.99
N LEU A 29 28.49 16.83 8.76
CA LEU A 29 27.54 16.82 7.65
C LEU A 29 26.43 15.78 7.85
N ILE A 30 26.74 14.62 8.39
CA ILE A 30 25.76 13.60 8.75
C ILE A 30 24.92 14.06 9.95
N TYR A 31 25.52 14.70 10.94
CA TYR A 31 24.84 15.22 12.11
C TYR A 31 23.89 16.37 11.75
N ASN A 32 24.31 17.31 10.91
CA ASN A 32 23.44 18.40 10.44
C ASN A 32 22.29 17.88 9.56
N ASN A 33 22.50 16.78 8.80
CA ASN A 33 21.41 16.12 8.09
C ASN A 33 20.53 15.27 9.05
N PHE A 34 21.12 14.72 10.12
CA PHE A 34 20.38 13.97 11.13
C PHE A 34 19.55 14.88 12.04
N ASP A 35 20.09 16.06 12.42
CA ASP A 35 19.33 17.06 13.18
C ASP A 35 18.14 17.62 12.38
N ARG A 36 18.27 17.76 11.05
CA ARG A 36 17.11 18.09 10.20
C ARG A 36 16.10 16.96 10.09
N ILE A 37 16.53 15.71 10.25
CA ILE A 37 15.65 14.53 10.31
C ILE A 37 15.14 14.33 11.73
N SER A 38 15.94 14.61 12.75
CA SER A 38 15.61 14.46 14.17
C SER A 38 14.58 15.50 14.64
N THR A 39 14.60 16.72 14.14
CA THR A 39 13.52 17.71 14.40
C THR A 39 12.17 17.29 13.78
N TYR A 40 12.18 16.33 12.84
CA TYR A 40 10.95 15.70 12.33
C TYR A 40 10.54 14.43 13.09
N VAL A 41 11.41 13.85 13.95
CA VAL A 41 11.19 12.59 14.65
C VAL A 41 10.75 12.77 16.11
N ASP A 42 11.00 13.94 16.71
CA ASP A 42 10.59 14.27 18.10
C ASP A 42 9.18 14.87 18.22
N SER A 43 8.49 15.08 17.10
CA SER A 43 7.07 15.43 17.12
C SER A 43 6.23 14.15 17.26
N ASP A 44 5.24 14.18 18.14
CA ASP A 44 4.19 13.17 18.24
C ASP A 44 3.73 12.77 16.81
N PRO A 45 3.68 11.47 16.44
CA PRO A 45 3.22 11.03 15.12
C PRO A 45 1.87 11.60 14.71
N LEU A 46 1.05 12.01 15.70
CA LEU A 46 -0.22 12.69 15.52
C LEU A 46 -0.03 14.17 15.16
N GLU A 47 0.98 14.83 15.69
CA GLU A 47 1.35 16.22 15.32
C GLU A 47 1.93 16.30 13.92
N TYR A 48 2.65 15.26 13.44
CA TYR A 48 3.13 15.17 12.05
C TYR A 48 1.99 15.11 11.04
N VAL A 49 0.91 14.39 11.36
CA VAL A 49 -0.31 14.36 10.53
C VAL A 49 -1.02 15.73 10.59
N LEU A 50 -1.05 16.37 11.74
CA LEU A 50 -1.69 17.68 11.95
C LEU A 50 -0.86 18.83 11.35
N ALA A 51 0.47 18.81 11.48
CA ALA A 51 1.36 19.84 10.94
C ALA A 51 1.36 19.85 9.39
N ASN A 52 1.29 18.66 8.74
CA ASN A 52 1.21 18.61 7.28
C ASN A 52 -0.16 18.98 6.72
N THR A 53 -1.23 18.95 7.53
CA THR A 53 -2.53 19.50 7.15
C THR A 53 -2.62 21.00 7.38
N ALA A 54 -1.87 21.56 8.34
CA ALA A 54 -1.86 23.00 8.65
C ALA A 54 -0.94 23.82 7.74
N THR A 55 0.21 23.30 7.32
CA THR A 55 1.15 24.01 6.43
C THR A 55 0.66 24.19 4.99
N HIS A 56 -0.38 23.49 4.57
CA HIS A 56 -1.02 23.69 3.27
C HIS A 56 -2.10 24.81 3.28
N LEU A 57 -2.41 25.40 4.44
CA LEU A 57 -3.42 26.46 4.55
C LEU A 57 -2.84 27.88 4.52
N ASP A 58 -1.50 28.05 4.62
CA ASP A 58 -0.86 29.38 4.74
C ASP A 58 -0.11 29.88 3.49
N GLU A 59 -0.12 29.14 2.37
CA GLU A 59 0.43 29.60 1.09
C GLU A 59 -0.62 29.65 -0.02
N GLU A 60 -1.71 30.39 0.17
CA GLU A 60 -2.58 30.79 -0.93
C GLU A 60 -2.35 32.25 -1.30
N HIS A 61 -1.65 32.44 -2.42
CA HIS A 61 -1.74 33.65 -3.20
C HIS A 61 -3.15 33.78 -3.79
N HIS A 62 -3.77 34.96 -3.55
CA HIS A 62 -5.05 35.38 -4.08
C HIS A 62 -5.26 35.02 -5.55
N SER A 63 -6.16 34.12 -5.83
CA SER A 63 -6.99 34.13 -7.03
C SER A 63 -8.41 33.70 -6.62
N THR A 64 -9.31 34.64 -6.73
CA THR A 64 -10.74 34.53 -6.47
C THR A 64 -11.38 33.52 -7.41
N ILE A 65 -11.81 32.36 -6.87
CA ILE A 65 -12.78 31.47 -7.52
C ILE A 65 -14.00 31.40 -6.60
N PRO A 66 -15.22 31.59 -7.10
CA PRO A 66 -16.43 31.67 -6.27
C PRO A 66 -16.79 30.32 -5.68
N TYR A 67 -17.09 30.34 -4.40
CA TYR A 67 -17.69 29.23 -3.66
C TYR A 67 -19.05 28.85 -4.31
N LEU A 68 -19.13 27.71 -4.93
CA LEU A 68 -20.41 27.10 -5.29
C LEU A 68 -20.87 26.21 -4.16
N SER A 69 -22.01 26.55 -3.59
CA SER A 69 -22.72 25.80 -2.55
C SER A 69 -22.95 24.35 -2.98
N SER A 70 -22.60 23.44 -2.12
CA SER A 70 -22.83 22.00 -2.28
C SER A 70 -24.28 21.65 -1.99
N ASP A 71 -25.08 21.54 -3.03
CA ASP A 71 -26.28 20.73 -3.04
C ASP A 71 -26.38 20.08 -4.42
N THR A 72 -25.93 18.85 -4.53
CA THR A 72 -26.44 17.91 -5.55
C THR A 72 -26.06 16.49 -5.17
N THR A 73 -27.04 15.73 -4.81
CA THR A 73 -27.14 14.28 -4.85
C THR A 73 -26.92 13.78 -6.28
N ALA A 74 -25.73 13.41 -6.65
CA ALA A 74 -25.41 12.49 -7.74
C ALA A 74 -23.94 12.11 -7.59
N GLY A 75 -23.64 10.81 -7.44
CA GLY A 75 -22.28 10.31 -7.42
C GLY A 75 -21.59 10.66 -8.73
N THR A 76 -20.78 11.70 -8.72
CA THR A 76 -19.93 12.06 -9.85
C THR A 76 -18.83 11.00 -9.96
N ARG A 77 -19.02 10.04 -10.89
CA ARG A 77 -17.94 9.18 -11.36
C ARG A 77 -16.84 10.06 -11.95
N HIS A 78 -15.61 9.81 -11.59
CA HIS A 78 -14.47 10.54 -12.14
C HIS A 78 -14.36 10.20 -13.64
N PRO A 79 -14.32 11.15 -14.58
CA PRO A 79 -14.33 10.87 -16.04
C PRO A 79 -13.20 9.94 -16.50
N HIS A 80 -12.08 9.93 -15.79
CA HIS A 80 -10.95 9.05 -16.07
C HIS A 80 -11.19 7.58 -15.65
N ILE A 81 -12.03 7.35 -14.65
CA ILE A 81 -12.43 6.00 -14.22
C ILE A 81 -13.44 5.43 -15.21
N ASP A 82 -14.38 6.22 -15.68
CA ASP A 82 -15.37 5.79 -16.68
C ASP A 82 -14.69 5.33 -17.99
N MET A 83 -13.60 5.98 -18.40
CA MET A 83 -12.81 5.56 -19.55
C MET A 83 -12.07 4.23 -19.33
N MET A 84 -11.62 3.95 -18.08
CA MET A 84 -10.97 2.67 -17.75
C MET A 84 -11.97 1.53 -17.54
N LEU A 85 -13.19 1.83 -17.08
CA LEU A 85 -14.24 0.84 -16.84
C LEU A 85 -14.88 0.34 -18.15
N ASN A 86 -14.88 1.17 -19.20
CA ASN A 86 -15.49 0.84 -20.49
C ASN A 86 -14.54 0.10 -21.47
N ALA A 87 -13.28 -0.07 -21.12
CA ALA A 87 -12.26 -0.68 -22.03
C ALA A 87 -12.33 -2.21 -22.13
N ASN A 88 -13.19 -2.90 -21.37
CA ASN A 88 -13.25 -4.36 -21.30
C ASN A 88 -14.60 -4.99 -21.65
N ASP A 89 -15.54 -4.25 -22.29
CA ASP A 89 -16.74 -4.85 -22.87
C ASP A 89 -16.43 -5.50 -24.21
N THR A 90 -15.85 -6.71 -24.18
CA THR A 90 -15.90 -7.63 -25.30
C THR A 90 -16.72 -8.86 -24.93
N ASP A 91 -17.85 -8.95 -25.58
CA ASP A 91 -18.84 -9.99 -25.63
C ASP A 91 -18.44 -11.38 -25.10
N GLU A 92 -18.85 -11.67 -23.91
CA GLU A 92 -19.53 -12.84 -23.37
C GLU A 92 -19.87 -12.48 -21.92
N ALA A 93 -21.06 -11.92 -21.74
CA ALA A 93 -21.58 -11.57 -20.43
C ALA A 93 -21.80 -12.85 -19.61
N VAL A 94 -20.82 -13.20 -18.78
CA VAL A 94 -21.14 -13.80 -17.48
C VAL A 94 -21.96 -12.73 -16.78
N GLU A 95 -23.20 -13.02 -16.41
CA GLU A 95 -24.05 -12.16 -15.60
C GLU A 95 -23.25 -11.67 -14.38
N ALA A 96 -22.55 -10.55 -14.54
CA ALA A 96 -22.13 -9.74 -13.43
C ALA A 96 -23.42 -9.23 -12.81
N SER A 97 -23.98 -10.01 -11.89
CA SER A 97 -25.07 -9.56 -11.04
C SER A 97 -24.67 -8.16 -10.58
N ASN A 98 -25.61 -7.22 -10.58
CA ASN A 98 -25.48 -5.86 -10.08
C ASN A 98 -25.19 -5.89 -8.57
N VAL A 99 -23.99 -6.36 -8.21
CA VAL A 99 -23.50 -6.44 -6.84
C VAL A 99 -22.88 -5.09 -6.54
N THR A 100 -23.70 -4.16 -6.07
CA THR A 100 -23.24 -2.92 -5.45
C THR A 100 -23.33 -3.08 -3.95
N TYR A 101 -22.35 -2.56 -3.20
CA TYR A 101 -22.54 -2.38 -1.77
C TYR A 101 -23.76 -1.49 -1.57
N PRO A 102 -24.71 -1.86 -0.71
CA PRO A 102 -25.80 -0.96 -0.38
C PRO A 102 -25.16 0.31 0.19
N LEU A 103 -25.26 1.41 -0.55
CA LEU A 103 -24.95 2.74 -0.04
C LEU A 103 -25.86 2.97 1.15
N THR A 104 -25.40 2.71 2.35
CA THR A 104 -26.14 3.06 3.56
C THR A 104 -26.05 4.58 3.72
N ILE A 105 -26.84 5.29 2.94
CA ILE A 105 -26.95 6.76 2.90
C ILE A 105 -27.49 7.33 4.23
N GLN A 106 -27.89 6.49 5.17
CA GLN A 106 -28.53 6.87 6.44
C GLN A 106 -27.63 7.57 7.45
N ARG A 107 -26.36 7.88 7.14
CA ARG A 107 -25.44 8.53 8.10
C ARG A 107 -25.06 9.96 7.76
N SER A 108 -25.83 10.64 6.92
CA SER A 108 -25.60 12.04 6.57
C SER A 108 -25.68 13.00 7.77
N GLU A 109 -26.40 12.61 8.81
CA GLU A 109 -26.63 13.41 10.03
C GLU A 109 -25.56 13.23 11.11
N LEU A 110 -24.69 12.21 11.00
CA LEU A 110 -23.63 11.98 11.98
C LEU A 110 -22.48 12.98 11.80
N GLU A 111 -21.97 13.47 12.92
CA GLU A 111 -20.72 14.25 12.93
C GLU A 111 -19.55 13.44 12.42
N SER A 112 -18.54 14.11 11.83
CA SER A 112 -17.31 13.44 11.40
C SER A 112 -16.59 12.84 12.58
N CYS A 113 -16.05 11.63 12.40
CA CYS A 113 -15.21 11.00 13.41
C CYS A 113 -14.01 11.90 13.78
N PRO A 114 -13.48 11.81 14.99
CA PRO A 114 -12.27 12.53 15.39
C PRO A 114 -11.11 12.27 14.42
N LEU A 115 -10.21 13.24 14.24
CA LEU A 115 -8.99 13.06 13.44
C LEU A 115 -8.13 11.92 13.99
N THR A 116 -8.01 11.88 15.30
CA THR A 116 -7.35 10.78 16.03
C THR A 116 -8.43 9.87 16.62
N PRO A 117 -8.50 8.60 16.19
CA PRO A 117 -9.43 7.64 16.77
C PRO A 117 -9.19 7.48 18.29
N PRO A 118 -10.24 7.58 19.15
CA PRO A 118 -10.05 7.68 20.59
C PRO A 118 -9.70 6.36 21.30
N ARG A 119 -9.76 5.22 20.59
CA ARG A 119 -9.53 3.89 21.16
C ARG A 119 -8.20 3.25 20.77
N LEU A 120 -7.26 4.04 20.25
CA LEU A 120 -5.90 3.58 19.97
C LEU A 120 -5.13 3.39 21.28
N VAL A 121 -4.39 2.28 21.39
CA VAL A 121 -3.63 1.91 22.58
C VAL A 121 -2.12 1.79 22.32
N GLY A 122 -1.69 1.91 21.06
CA GLY A 122 -0.31 1.69 20.64
C GLY A 122 -0.04 0.21 20.33
N PRO A 123 1.00 -0.41 20.93
CA PRO A 123 1.32 -1.81 20.66
C PRO A 123 0.16 -2.74 21.01
N ILE A 124 -0.16 -3.64 20.06
CA ILE A 124 -1.25 -4.60 20.17
C ILE A 124 -0.76 -6.03 20.09
N ARG A 125 -1.54 -6.95 20.68
CA ARG A 125 -1.28 -8.37 20.50
C ARG A 125 -1.65 -8.82 19.09
N VAL A 126 -0.75 -9.56 18.45
CA VAL A 126 -1.00 -10.25 17.18
C VAL A 126 -1.42 -11.69 17.47
N TRP A 127 -2.55 -12.09 16.91
CA TRP A 127 -3.09 -13.43 17.01
C TRP A 127 -2.55 -14.27 15.85
N MET A 128 -1.94 -15.41 16.14
CA MET A 128 -1.34 -16.29 15.13
C MET A 128 -2.15 -17.57 14.91
N ASP A 129 -3.22 -17.76 15.65
CA ASP A 129 -4.20 -18.83 15.44
C ASP A 129 -5.07 -18.51 14.21
N ALA A 130 -5.48 -19.58 13.51
CA ALA A 130 -6.34 -19.48 12.33
C ALA A 130 -7.76 -20.00 12.67
N PRO A 131 -8.64 -19.16 13.26
CA PRO A 131 -10.01 -19.54 13.56
C PRO A 131 -10.75 -19.96 12.29
N THR A 132 -11.81 -20.73 12.41
CA THR A 132 -12.67 -21.01 11.26
C THR A 132 -13.39 -19.75 10.79
N PHE A 133 -13.80 -19.69 9.52
CA PHE A 133 -14.58 -18.55 9.02
C PHE A 133 -15.85 -18.34 9.83
N SER A 134 -16.58 -19.43 10.16
CA SER A 134 -17.78 -19.34 11.02
C SER A 134 -17.49 -18.78 12.42
N SER A 135 -16.31 -19.02 12.98
CA SER A 135 -15.90 -18.43 14.27
C SER A 135 -15.63 -16.93 14.11
N LEU A 136 -14.99 -16.52 13.01
CA LEU A 136 -14.73 -15.11 12.71
C LEU A 136 -16.02 -14.34 12.42
N GLU A 137 -16.97 -14.93 11.71
CA GLU A 137 -18.30 -14.33 11.46
C GLU A 137 -19.03 -14.04 12.77
N LYS A 138 -18.97 -14.97 13.73
CA LYS A 138 -19.53 -14.76 15.07
C LYS A 138 -18.79 -13.69 15.86
N LEU A 139 -17.49 -13.53 15.63
CA LEU A 139 -16.67 -12.52 16.31
C LEU A 139 -16.94 -11.11 15.75
N TYR A 140 -17.25 -11.00 14.46
CA TYR A 140 -17.46 -9.73 13.77
C TYR A 140 -18.88 -9.58 13.18
N PRO A 141 -19.95 -9.73 14.00
CA PRO A 141 -21.34 -9.73 13.52
C PRO A 141 -21.84 -8.35 13.06
N TYR A 142 -20.99 -7.32 13.21
CA TYR A 142 -21.30 -5.94 12.83
C TYR A 142 -20.87 -5.61 11.40
N LEU A 143 -20.16 -6.52 10.73
CA LEU A 143 -19.77 -6.34 9.32
C LEU A 143 -20.97 -6.57 8.42
N GLU A 144 -21.05 -5.74 7.38
CA GLU A 144 -21.98 -5.92 6.28
C GLU A 144 -21.42 -6.90 5.25
N ASN A 145 -22.25 -7.35 4.30
CA ASN A 145 -21.82 -8.22 3.22
C ASN A 145 -20.58 -7.64 2.48
N GLY A 146 -19.65 -8.51 2.13
CA GLY A 146 -18.36 -8.13 1.56
C GLY A 146 -17.31 -7.77 2.61
N GLY A 147 -17.58 -8.02 3.90
CA GLY A 147 -16.70 -7.65 5.01
C GLY A 147 -16.60 -6.14 5.21
N HIS A 148 -17.65 -5.42 4.84
CA HIS A 148 -17.70 -3.96 4.92
C HIS A 148 -17.95 -3.51 6.35
N GLY A 149 -17.01 -2.77 6.92
CA GLY A 149 -17.06 -2.22 8.27
C GLY A 149 -17.17 -0.71 8.28
N GLN A 150 -18.05 -0.16 9.12
CA GLN A 150 -18.23 1.28 9.30
C GLN A 150 -18.36 1.64 10.79
N PRO A 151 -17.89 2.83 11.23
CA PRO A 151 -18.14 3.31 12.59
C PRO A 151 -19.64 3.58 12.78
N LYS A 152 -20.15 3.24 13.98
CA LYS A 152 -21.58 3.40 14.30
C LYS A 152 -21.92 4.81 14.82
N ASP A 153 -20.97 5.44 15.50
CA ASP A 153 -21.21 6.64 16.31
C ASP A 153 -20.78 7.94 15.60
N CYS A 154 -20.11 7.85 14.45
CA CYS A 154 -19.64 9.00 13.71
C CYS A 154 -19.50 8.66 12.20
N LYS A 155 -19.42 9.67 11.34
CA LYS A 155 -19.15 9.52 9.91
C LYS A 155 -17.66 9.38 9.69
N SER A 156 -17.23 8.25 9.10
CA SER A 156 -15.82 8.04 8.77
C SER A 156 -15.28 9.14 7.87
N ARG A 157 -14.04 9.55 8.13
CA ARG A 157 -13.33 10.52 7.28
C ARG A 157 -12.78 9.91 6.01
N HIS A 158 -12.57 8.59 6.02
CA HIS A 158 -11.88 7.87 4.96
C HIS A 158 -12.64 6.61 4.57
N ARG A 159 -12.86 6.43 3.27
CA ARG A 159 -13.35 5.19 2.66
C ARG A 159 -12.18 4.44 2.05
N VAL A 160 -11.87 3.27 2.59
CA VAL A 160 -10.60 2.56 2.36
C VAL A 160 -10.85 1.14 1.89
N ALA A 161 -10.35 0.78 0.71
CA ALA A 161 -10.30 -0.61 0.26
C ALA A 161 -8.93 -1.23 0.59
N ILE A 162 -8.92 -2.37 1.27
CA ILE A 162 -7.72 -3.15 1.53
C ILE A 162 -7.63 -4.23 0.46
N ILE A 163 -6.71 -4.09 -0.48
CA ILE A 163 -6.53 -5.01 -1.60
C ILE A 163 -5.48 -6.06 -1.26
N VAL A 164 -5.87 -7.32 -1.29
CA VAL A 164 -5.02 -8.46 -0.93
C VAL A 164 -4.86 -9.39 -2.13
N PRO A 165 -3.68 -9.45 -2.77
CA PRO A 165 -3.39 -10.44 -3.80
C PRO A 165 -3.29 -11.82 -3.15
N TYR A 166 -4.00 -12.79 -3.71
CA TYR A 166 -4.22 -14.05 -3.02
C TYR A 166 -4.12 -15.25 -3.96
N ARG A 167 -3.60 -16.35 -3.41
CA ARG A 167 -3.78 -17.71 -3.90
C ARG A 167 -3.35 -18.74 -2.85
N ASP A 168 -4.16 -19.76 -2.62
CA ASP A 168 -3.86 -20.97 -1.82
C ASP A 168 -3.26 -20.69 -0.42
N ARG A 169 -3.74 -19.66 0.30
CA ARG A 169 -3.24 -19.21 1.61
C ARG A 169 -4.36 -19.11 2.65
N GLU A 170 -5.29 -20.09 2.67
CA GLU A 170 -6.49 -20.00 3.52
C GLU A 170 -6.18 -19.78 5.01
N SER A 171 -5.19 -20.48 5.56
CA SER A 171 -4.80 -20.28 6.96
C SER A 171 -4.29 -18.86 7.22
N HIS A 172 -3.47 -18.30 6.31
CA HIS A 172 -2.99 -16.92 6.40
C HIS A 172 -4.14 -15.92 6.28
N LEU A 173 -5.08 -16.16 5.36
CA LEU A 173 -6.27 -15.33 5.20
C LEU A 173 -7.07 -15.27 6.49
N ARG A 174 -7.34 -16.41 7.13
CA ARG A 174 -8.08 -16.46 8.41
C ARG A 174 -7.35 -15.74 9.53
N ILE A 175 -6.03 -15.91 9.64
CA ILE A 175 -5.19 -15.16 10.61
C ILE A 175 -5.25 -13.67 10.32
N MET A 176 -5.10 -13.25 9.06
CA MET A 176 -5.15 -11.85 8.67
C MET A 176 -6.50 -11.22 8.99
N LEU A 177 -7.62 -11.85 8.62
CA LEU A 177 -8.97 -11.37 8.91
C LEU A 177 -9.21 -11.23 10.42
N HIS A 178 -8.73 -12.22 11.23
CA HIS A 178 -8.83 -12.17 12.69
C HIS A 178 -8.14 -10.92 13.27
N ASN A 179 -6.98 -10.55 12.76
CA ASN A 179 -6.26 -9.36 13.23
C ASN A 179 -6.82 -8.07 12.65
N LEU A 180 -7.05 -8.00 11.33
CA LEU A 180 -7.37 -6.73 10.66
C LEU A 180 -8.75 -6.18 11.01
N HIS A 181 -9.80 -7.00 11.10
CA HIS A 181 -11.13 -6.46 11.43
C HIS A 181 -11.17 -5.78 12.78
N SER A 182 -10.55 -6.41 13.80
CA SER A 182 -10.41 -5.79 15.13
C SER A 182 -9.60 -4.48 15.09
N PHE A 183 -8.51 -4.48 14.34
CA PHE A 183 -7.62 -3.34 14.16
C PHE A 183 -8.30 -2.17 13.43
N LEU A 184 -8.92 -2.43 12.28
CA LEU A 184 -9.55 -1.39 11.44
C LEU A 184 -10.77 -0.75 12.11
N THR A 185 -11.55 -1.53 12.85
CA THR A 185 -12.71 -1.02 13.60
C THR A 185 -12.32 0.02 14.64
N LYS A 186 -11.17 -0.17 15.31
CA LYS A 186 -10.66 0.83 16.27
C LYS A 186 -10.29 2.16 15.62
N GLN A 187 -9.90 2.12 14.36
CA GLN A 187 -9.51 3.30 13.59
C GLN A 187 -10.68 4.08 12.98
N GLN A 188 -11.92 3.68 13.25
CA GLN A 188 -13.15 4.36 12.80
C GLN A 188 -13.20 4.59 11.28
N LEU A 189 -12.74 3.60 10.51
CA LEU A 189 -12.73 3.63 9.04
C LEU A 189 -14.06 3.11 8.48
N ASP A 190 -14.42 3.62 7.32
CA ASP A 190 -15.33 3.00 6.37
C ASP A 190 -14.46 2.15 5.44
N TYR A 191 -14.48 0.82 5.59
CA TYR A 191 -13.52 -0.05 4.93
C TYR A 191 -14.11 -1.36 4.44
N ALA A 192 -13.47 -1.97 3.44
CA ALA A 192 -13.66 -3.38 3.11
C ALA A 192 -12.33 -4.05 2.79
N ILE A 193 -12.26 -5.37 3.04
CA ILE A 193 -11.13 -6.21 2.65
C ILE A 193 -11.51 -6.93 1.36
N VAL A 194 -10.72 -6.74 0.30
CA VAL A 194 -10.94 -7.29 -1.03
C VAL A 194 -9.85 -8.30 -1.36
N ILE A 195 -10.22 -9.56 -1.40
CA ILE A 195 -9.31 -10.67 -1.73
C ILE A 195 -9.36 -10.91 -3.23
N VAL A 196 -8.25 -10.63 -3.91
CA VAL A 196 -8.14 -10.81 -5.36
C VAL A 196 -7.36 -12.09 -5.64
N GLU A 197 -8.09 -13.15 -5.97
CA GLU A 197 -7.53 -14.48 -6.17
C GLU A 197 -7.22 -14.74 -7.63
N GLN A 198 -5.96 -15.12 -7.89
CA GLN A 198 -5.54 -15.61 -9.20
C GLN A 198 -5.88 -17.09 -9.35
N ILE A 199 -6.44 -17.49 -10.50
CA ILE A 199 -6.69 -18.91 -10.80
C ILE A 199 -5.43 -19.77 -10.64
N ALA A 200 -5.64 -21.05 -10.33
CA ALA A 200 -4.58 -22.05 -10.27
C ALA A 200 -3.85 -22.20 -11.63
N ASN A 201 -2.68 -22.86 -11.60
CA ASN A 201 -1.88 -23.22 -12.79
C ASN A 201 -1.31 -22.04 -13.59
N GLN A 202 -1.34 -20.82 -13.05
CA GLN A 202 -0.63 -19.67 -13.59
C GLN A 202 0.53 -19.27 -12.67
N THR A 203 1.58 -18.66 -13.23
CA THR A 203 2.60 -18.00 -12.43
C THR A 203 2.00 -16.80 -11.74
N PHE A 204 2.22 -16.64 -10.45
CA PHE A 204 1.63 -15.56 -9.66
C PHE A 204 2.09 -14.19 -10.17
N ASN A 205 1.17 -13.23 -10.29
CA ASN A 205 1.46 -11.86 -10.65
C ASN A 205 0.82 -10.90 -9.63
N ARG A 206 1.55 -10.65 -8.53
CA ARG A 206 1.12 -9.82 -7.42
C ARG A 206 0.71 -8.40 -7.88
N ALA A 207 1.54 -7.76 -8.69
CA ALA A 207 1.33 -6.40 -9.18
C ALA A 207 0.04 -6.28 -10.01
N LYS A 208 -0.17 -7.20 -10.93
CA LYS A 208 -1.38 -7.20 -11.78
C LYS A 208 -2.64 -7.46 -10.97
N LEU A 209 -2.58 -8.33 -9.93
CA LEU A 209 -3.69 -8.51 -8.99
C LEU A 209 -4.03 -7.24 -8.22
N MET A 210 -3.04 -6.42 -7.83
CA MET A 210 -3.26 -5.13 -7.20
C MET A 210 -4.01 -4.16 -8.11
N ASN A 211 -3.65 -4.11 -9.40
CA ASN A 211 -4.38 -3.31 -10.39
C ASN A 211 -5.83 -3.80 -10.57
N VAL A 212 -6.03 -5.11 -10.68
CA VAL A 212 -7.37 -5.70 -10.77
C VAL A 212 -8.20 -5.35 -9.54
N GLY A 213 -7.63 -5.50 -8.35
CA GLY A 213 -8.29 -5.17 -7.09
C GLY A 213 -8.72 -3.69 -7.03
N PHE A 214 -7.87 -2.79 -7.51
CA PHE A 214 -8.21 -1.37 -7.63
C PHE A 214 -9.41 -1.16 -8.57
N VAL A 215 -9.35 -1.68 -9.79
CA VAL A 215 -10.39 -1.46 -10.81
C VAL A 215 -11.72 -2.09 -10.38
N GLU A 216 -11.71 -3.33 -9.91
CA GLU A 216 -12.94 -4.04 -9.56
C GLU A 216 -13.60 -3.47 -8.29
N SER A 217 -12.82 -3.13 -7.26
CA SER A 217 -13.40 -2.55 -6.05
C SER A 217 -13.99 -1.14 -6.29
N MET A 218 -13.45 -0.36 -7.23
CA MET A 218 -14.03 0.93 -7.64
C MET A 218 -15.41 0.79 -8.31
N LYS A 219 -15.72 -0.37 -8.90
CA LYS A 219 -17.07 -0.66 -9.43
C LYS A 219 -18.09 -0.91 -8.31
N LEU A 220 -17.62 -1.40 -7.16
CA LEU A 220 -18.47 -1.80 -6.04
C LEU A 220 -18.83 -0.64 -5.10
N TYR A 221 -17.86 0.27 -4.85
CA TYR A 221 -18.02 1.35 -3.89
C TYR A 221 -17.07 2.51 -4.18
N PRO A 222 -17.44 3.79 -3.90
CA PRO A 222 -16.61 4.96 -4.19
C PRO A 222 -15.48 5.14 -3.17
N TRP A 223 -14.53 4.24 -3.17
CA TRP A 223 -13.35 4.29 -2.31
C TRP A 223 -12.51 5.54 -2.59
N GLN A 224 -11.89 6.08 -1.55
CA GLN A 224 -11.02 7.26 -1.64
C GLN A 224 -9.55 6.88 -1.70
N CYS A 225 -9.17 5.81 -1.02
CA CYS A 225 -7.82 5.30 -1.04
C CYS A 225 -7.76 3.78 -0.87
N PHE A 226 -6.60 3.25 -1.16
CA PHE A 226 -6.32 1.83 -1.26
C PHE A 226 -5.11 1.48 -0.39
N ILE A 227 -5.25 0.42 0.38
CA ILE A 227 -4.16 -0.23 1.10
C ILE A 227 -3.85 -1.53 0.38
N PHE A 228 -2.73 -1.59 -0.33
CA PHE A 228 -2.24 -2.81 -0.96
C PHE A 228 -1.50 -3.63 0.09
N HIS A 229 -1.98 -4.82 0.38
CA HIS A 229 -1.65 -5.53 1.60
C HIS A 229 -1.29 -7.00 1.34
N ASP A 230 -0.10 -7.46 1.77
CA ASP A 230 0.25 -8.85 1.71
C ASP A 230 -0.49 -9.65 2.78
N VAL A 231 -0.99 -10.84 2.43
CA VAL A 231 -1.84 -11.69 3.29
C VAL A 231 -1.12 -12.19 4.56
N ASP A 232 0.20 -12.12 4.59
CA ASP A 232 1.06 -12.65 5.67
C ASP A 232 1.66 -11.57 6.58
N LEU A 233 1.28 -10.29 6.42
CA LEU A 233 1.73 -9.19 7.27
C LEU A 233 0.64 -8.75 8.24
N LEU A 234 0.96 -8.71 9.53
CA LEU A 234 0.03 -8.38 10.61
C LEU A 234 0.54 -7.17 11.39
N PRO A 235 -0.25 -6.08 11.53
CA PRO A 235 0.18 -4.88 12.25
C PRO A 235 0.34 -5.17 13.75
N GLU A 236 1.39 -4.60 14.35
CA GLU A 236 1.71 -4.75 15.78
C GLU A 236 1.41 -3.47 16.60
N ASP A 237 0.94 -2.38 15.96
CA ASP A 237 0.62 -1.12 16.62
C ASP A 237 -0.60 -0.46 15.95
N ASP A 238 -1.63 -0.14 16.73
CA ASP A 238 -2.89 0.40 16.19
C ASP A 238 -2.84 1.89 15.84
N ARG A 239 -1.72 2.58 16.15
CA ARG A 239 -1.43 3.95 15.71
C ARG A 239 -0.91 3.99 14.25
N ASN A 240 -0.57 2.86 13.65
CA ASN A 240 -0.29 2.77 12.23
C ASN A 240 -1.59 2.90 11.42
N LEU A 241 -2.01 4.13 11.18
CA LEU A 241 -3.33 4.44 10.64
C LEU A 241 -3.48 3.99 9.18
N TYR A 242 -4.52 3.24 8.89
CA TYR A 242 -4.93 2.84 7.53
C TYR A 242 -5.80 3.92 6.84
N SER A 243 -5.61 5.17 7.24
CA SER A 243 -6.24 6.35 6.64
C SER A 243 -5.66 6.69 5.27
N CYS A 244 -6.42 7.45 4.47
CA CYS A 244 -5.94 7.97 3.19
C CYS A 244 -4.71 8.86 3.38
N PRO A 245 -3.61 8.61 2.65
CA PRO A 245 -2.40 9.40 2.78
C PRO A 245 -2.45 10.63 1.87
N THR A 246 -1.79 11.73 2.28
CA THR A 246 -1.60 12.91 1.43
C THR A 246 -0.55 12.69 0.34
N ILE A 247 0.43 11.82 0.59
CA ILE A 247 1.42 11.33 -0.38
C ILE A 247 1.53 9.81 -0.24
N PRO A 248 1.96 9.06 -1.28
CA PRO A 248 2.12 7.61 -1.19
C PRO A 248 2.87 7.18 0.07
N ARG A 249 2.32 6.24 0.83
CA ARG A 249 2.86 5.85 2.14
C ARG A 249 3.23 4.38 2.19
N HIS A 250 4.49 4.08 2.54
CA HIS A 250 4.94 2.74 2.89
C HIS A 250 4.59 2.44 4.35
N MET A 251 3.80 1.42 4.58
CA MET A 251 3.24 1.14 5.89
C MET A 251 4.02 0.08 6.67
N SER A 252 4.57 -0.93 5.98
CA SER A 252 5.31 -2.05 6.58
C SER A 252 6.81 -1.75 6.69
N VAL A 253 7.15 -0.69 7.43
CA VAL A 253 8.53 -0.18 7.55
C VAL A 253 9.44 -1.14 8.34
N ALA A 254 8.90 -1.71 9.43
CA ALA A 254 9.61 -2.52 10.40
C ALA A 254 8.95 -3.91 10.50
N VAL A 255 9.46 -4.88 9.74
CA VAL A 255 8.95 -6.26 9.73
C VAL A 255 9.88 -7.17 10.53
N ASP A 256 9.34 -8.04 11.38
CA ASP A 256 10.09 -8.96 12.25
C ASP A 256 11.08 -9.84 11.47
N LYS A 257 10.72 -10.28 10.26
CA LYS A 257 11.59 -11.02 9.35
C LYS A 257 12.93 -10.30 9.06
N PHE A 258 12.92 -8.97 9.07
CA PHE A 258 14.09 -8.11 8.85
C PHE A 258 14.63 -7.50 10.15
N ASN A 259 14.39 -8.14 11.30
CA ASN A 259 14.75 -7.63 12.62
C ASN A 259 14.22 -6.21 12.88
N TYR A 260 13.03 -5.91 12.35
CA TYR A 260 12.38 -4.60 12.44
C TYR A 260 13.20 -3.44 11.87
N GLN A 261 14.04 -3.71 10.89
CA GLN A 261 14.79 -2.70 10.17
C GLN A 261 14.33 -2.59 8.74
N LEU A 262 14.37 -1.37 8.20
CA LEU A 262 14.06 -1.13 6.79
C LEU A 262 15.18 -1.74 5.93
N PRO A 263 14.91 -2.71 5.05
CA PRO A 263 15.95 -3.38 4.26
C PRO A 263 16.78 -2.42 3.38
N TYR A 264 16.12 -1.46 2.75
CA TYR A 264 16.71 -0.40 1.93
C TYR A 264 15.74 0.77 1.76
N THR A 265 16.26 1.99 1.51
CA THR A 265 15.47 3.23 1.52
C THR A 265 14.38 3.32 0.44
N ALA A 266 14.58 2.69 -0.71
CA ALA A 266 13.62 2.73 -1.82
C ALA A 266 12.50 1.69 -1.71
N ILE A 267 12.54 0.76 -0.73
CA ILE A 267 11.53 -0.31 -0.60
C ILE A 267 10.12 0.27 -0.48
N PHE A 268 9.19 -0.28 -1.25
CA PHE A 268 7.77 0.07 -1.21
C PHE A 268 6.86 -1.17 -1.23
N GLY A 269 7.42 -2.32 -0.86
CA GLY A 269 6.77 -3.62 -0.81
C GLY A 269 6.03 -3.89 0.50
N GLY A 270 5.41 -5.05 0.58
CA GLY A 270 4.62 -5.48 1.74
C GLY A 270 3.27 -4.77 1.79
N ILE A 271 3.21 -3.61 2.48
CA ILE A 271 1.99 -2.83 2.61
C ILE A 271 2.24 -1.38 2.19
N SER A 272 1.45 -0.90 1.24
CA SER A 272 1.51 0.48 0.76
C SER A 272 0.12 1.12 0.67
N ALA A 273 0.03 2.42 0.94
CA ALA A 273 -1.20 3.20 0.90
C ALA A 273 -1.12 4.30 -0.16
N MET A 274 -2.14 4.40 -1.00
CA MET A 274 -2.24 5.40 -2.07
C MET A 274 -3.70 5.83 -2.27
N THR A 275 -3.92 7.07 -2.66
CA THR A 275 -5.23 7.55 -3.10
C THR A 275 -5.51 7.13 -4.54
N VAL A 276 -6.76 7.32 -5.00
CA VAL A 276 -7.15 7.13 -6.40
C VAL A 276 -6.26 7.98 -7.32
N GLU A 277 -6.04 9.25 -6.97
CA GLU A 277 -5.24 10.19 -7.75
C GLU A 277 -3.77 9.74 -7.85
N HIS A 278 -3.19 9.24 -6.75
CA HIS A 278 -1.85 8.67 -6.75
C HIS A 278 -1.74 7.53 -7.75
N LEU A 279 -2.66 6.56 -7.68
CA LEU A 279 -2.67 5.37 -8.55
C LEU A 279 -2.85 5.75 -10.02
N GLN A 280 -3.75 6.66 -10.33
CA GLN A 280 -3.98 7.14 -11.69
C GLN A 280 -2.76 7.86 -12.25
N SER A 281 -2.13 8.75 -11.46
CA SER A 281 -0.97 9.53 -11.91
C SER A 281 0.27 8.67 -12.18
N ILE A 282 0.45 7.55 -11.49
CA ILE A 282 1.54 6.60 -11.72
C ILE A 282 1.17 5.47 -12.70
N ASN A 283 -0.07 5.46 -13.22
CA ASN A 283 -0.64 4.38 -14.05
C ASN A 283 -0.64 3.02 -13.33
N GLY A 284 -0.86 3.02 -11.99
CA GLY A 284 -0.87 1.83 -11.15
C GLY A 284 0.43 1.05 -11.12
N PHE A 285 0.33 -0.26 -10.91
CA PHE A 285 1.45 -1.20 -10.92
C PHE A 285 1.75 -1.67 -12.35
N SER A 286 2.97 -2.22 -12.58
CA SER A 286 3.27 -2.92 -13.82
C SER A 286 2.50 -4.24 -13.93
N ASN A 287 1.97 -4.54 -15.11
CA ASN A 287 1.32 -5.83 -15.40
C ASN A 287 2.29 -6.96 -15.73
N ARG A 288 3.60 -6.67 -15.86
CA ARG A 288 4.60 -7.54 -16.50
C ARG A 288 5.38 -8.44 -15.53
N TYR A 289 5.20 -8.30 -14.23
CA TYR A 289 5.98 -9.04 -13.22
C TYR A 289 5.33 -10.39 -12.89
N TRP A 290 5.61 -11.38 -13.74
CA TRP A 290 5.19 -12.78 -13.54
C TRP A 290 6.23 -13.53 -12.70
N GLY A 291 5.87 -13.92 -11.48
CA GLY A 291 6.76 -14.49 -10.48
C GLY A 291 7.32 -13.45 -9.51
N TRP A 292 8.13 -13.89 -8.59
CA TRP A 292 8.60 -13.11 -7.45
C TRP A 292 9.68 -12.09 -7.80
N GLY A 293 9.49 -10.85 -7.36
CA GLY A 293 10.50 -9.81 -7.17
C GLY A 293 10.53 -8.74 -8.26
N GLY A 294 10.75 -7.50 -7.82
CA GLY A 294 10.98 -6.29 -8.59
C GLY A 294 9.74 -5.45 -8.88
N GLU A 295 8.53 -5.94 -8.60
CA GLU A 295 7.29 -5.20 -8.85
C GLU A 295 7.09 -4.03 -7.87
N ASP A 296 7.58 -4.15 -6.67
CA ASP A 296 7.55 -3.13 -5.62
C ASP A 296 8.62 -2.05 -5.84
N ASP A 297 9.79 -2.43 -6.33
CA ASP A 297 10.82 -1.49 -6.78
C ASP A 297 10.36 -0.70 -8.02
N ASP A 298 9.69 -1.38 -8.98
CA ASP A 298 9.06 -0.71 -10.13
C ASP A 298 8.02 0.32 -9.67
N LEU A 299 7.18 -0.03 -8.69
CA LEU A 299 6.21 0.90 -8.11
C LEU A 299 6.88 2.12 -7.49
N ALA A 300 7.95 1.94 -6.72
CA ALA A 300 8.73 3.03 -6.12
C ALA A 300 9.33 3.95 -7.18
N ASP A 301 9.85 3.37 -8.28
CA ASP A 301 10.36 4.13 -9.42
C ASP A 301 9.26 4.93 -10.14
N ARG A 302 8.05 4.41 -10.27
CA ARG A 302 6.89 5.14 -10.83
C ARG A 302 6.51 6.33 -9.95
N VAL A 303 6.39 6.09 -8.64
CA VAL A 303 6.08 7.14 -7.64
C VAL A 303 7.11 8.27 -7.72
N SER A 304 8.40 7.95 -7.75
CA SER A 304 9.47 8.95 -7.84
C SER A 304 9.51 9.66 -9.20
N THR A 305 9.19 8.96 -10.29
CA THR A 305 9.20 9.53 -11.66
C THR A 305 8.10 10.59 -11.84
N VAL A 306 6.96 10.42 -11.17
CA VAL A 306 5.88 11.41 -11.17
C VAL A 306 6.16 12.57 -10.20
N GLY A 307 7.18 12.45 -9.35
CA GLY A 307 7.59 13.50 -8.42
C GLY A 307 7.08 13.33 -6.99
N TYR A 308 6.36 12.26 -6.69
CA TYR A 308 5.97 11.95 -5.32
C TYR A 308 7.15 11.44 -4.48
N LYS A 309 7.07 11.73 -3.18
CA LYS A 309 7.90 11.09 -2.16
C LYS A 309 7.13 9.96 -1.50
N ILE A 310 7.84 9.01 -0.90
CA ILE A 310 7.23 7.94 -0.11
C ILE A 310 7.30 8.34 1.36
N ALA A 311 6.13 8.53 1.99
CA ALA A 311 6.03 8.76 3.43
C ALA A 311 6.15 7.45 4.21
N ARG A 312 6.56 7.54 5.47
CA ARG A 312 6.62 6.43 6.41
C ARG A 312 6.31 6.92 7.82
N TYR A 313 5.58 6.13 8.59
CA TYR A 313 5.56 6.30 10.03
C TYR A 313 6.89 5.84 10.64
N PRO A 314 7.24 6.31 11.86
CA PRO A 314 8.38 5.79 12.61
C PRO A 314 8.33 4.27 12.74
N ALA A 315 9.52 3.63 12.75
CA ALA A 315 9.64 2.18 12.79
C ALA A 315 8.98 1.54 14.03
N GLU A 316 8.86 2.29 15.11
CA GLU A 316 8.21 1.89 16.36
C GLU A 316 6.70 1.70 16.20
N ILE A 317 6.10 2.43 15.25
CA ILE A 317 4.66 2.38 14.95
C ILE A 317 4.39 1.51 13.73
N ALA A 318 5.18 1.65 12.69
CA ALA A 318 5.03 0.92 11.42
C ALA A 318 5.58 -0.51 11.50
N ARG A 319 5.23 -1.21 12.62
CA ARG A 319 5.70 -2.57 12.94
C ARG A 319 4.72 -3.63 12.45
N TYR A 320 5.29 -4.70 11.91
CA TYR A 320 4.52 -5.84 11.43
C TYR A 320 5.19 -7.16 11.79
N LYS A 321 4.34 -8.12 12.12
CA LYS A 321 4.72 -9.52 12.26
C LYS A 321 4.39 -10.26 10.96
N MET A 322 5.37 -11.03 10.45
CA MET A 322 5.16 -11.85 9.25
C MET A 322 4.77 -13.28 9.62
N ILE A 323 3.72 -13.80 8.98
CA ILE A 323 3.37 -15.21 9.09
C ILE A 323 4.41 -16.00 8.31
N LYS A 324 5.12 -16.93 9.00
CA LYS A 324 6.16 -17.74 8.36
C LYS A 324 5.56 -18.69 7.35
N HIS A 325 6.11 -18.71 6.16
CA HIS A 325 5.75 -19.65 5.11
C HIS A 325 6.97 -20.07 4.29
N VAL A 326 6.88 -21.21 3.64
CA VAL A 326 7.88 -21.67 2.66
C VAL A 326 7.60 -20.98 1.33
N HIS A 327 8.65 -20.54 0.64
CA HIS A 327 8.53 -19.99 -0.69
C HIS A 327 8.06 -21.06 -1.69
N GLU A 328 7.03 -20.73 -2.46
CA GLU A 328 6.42 -21.66 -3.42
C GLU A 328 7.08 -21.54 -4.79
N GLU A 329 8.21 -22.19 -4.99
CA GLU A 329 8.99 -22.10 -6.23
C GLU A 329 8.19 -22.52 -7.50
N LYS A 330 7.22 -23.42 -7.38
CA LYS A 330 6.42 -23.87 -8.53
C LYS A 330 5.43 -22.82 -9.00
N SER A 331 4.71 -22.22 -8.10
CA SER A 331 3.61 -21.30 -8.39
C SER A 331 4.05 -19.83 -8.41
N ASN A 332 5.13 -19.49 -7.72
CA ASN A 332 5.71 -18.17 -7.65
C ASN A 332 7.25 -18.19 -7.79
N PRO A 333 7.78 -18.68 -8.93
CA PRO A 333 9.23 -18.73 -9.15
C PRO A 333 9.81 -17.32 -9.20
N VAL A 334 11.12 -17.21 -8.93
CA VAL A 334 11.83 -15.93 -9.09
C VAL A 334 11.69 -15.43 -10.53
N ASN A 335 11.24 -14.17 -10.69
CA ASN A 335 11.10 -13.54 -12.00
C ASN A 335 12.47 -13.25 -12.63
N LYS A 336 12.85 -14.02 -13.64
CA LYS A 336 14.13 -13.85 -14.35
C LYS A 336 14.22 -12.54 -15.13
N CYS A 337 13.06 -11.95 -15.50
CA CYS A 337 12.99 -10.70 -16.24
C CYS A 337 13.11 -9.46 -15.34
N ARG A 338 13.00 -9.57 -14.00
CA ARG A 338 12.80 -8.44 -13.09
C ARG A 338 13.77 -7.27 -13.29
N TYR A 339 15.06 -7.53 -13.42
CA TYR A 339 16.06 -6.45 -13.59
C TYR A 339 15.95 -5.76 -14.95
N LYS A 340 15.59 -6.50 -16.01
CA LYS A 340 15.39 -5.94 -17.35
C LYS A 340 14.11 -5.11 -17.43
N LEU A 341 13.08 -5.50 -16.70
CA LEU A 341 11.84 -4.74 -16.56
C LEU A 341 12.11 -3.44 -15.78
N MET A 342 12.71 -3.52 -14.61
CA MET A 342 13.06 -2.36 -13.76
C MET A 342 13.91 -1.34 -14.51
N ALA A 343 14.90 -1.78 -15.30
CA ALA A 343 15.73 -0.88 -16.10
C ALA A 343 14.93 -0.05 -17.14
N ARG A 344 13.71 -0.44 -17.45
CA ARG A 344 12.83 0.26 -18.39
C ARG A 344 11.66 0.99 -17.77
N THR A 345 11.41 0.86 -16.47
CA THR A 345 10.27 1.46 -15.77
C THR A 345 10.08 2.92 -16.15
N LYS A 346 11.10 3.77 -16.02
CA LYS A 346 11.01 5.22 -16.30
C LYS A 346 10.63 5.57 -17.75
N LYS A 347 10.86 4.66 -18.70
CA LYS A 347 10.51 4.86 -20.11
C LYS A 347 9.14 4.30 -20.47
N GLU A 348 8.75 3.19 -19.84
CA GLU A 348 7.61 2.38 -20.29
C GLU A 348 6.38 2.46 -19.36
N TRP A 349 6.50 3.00 -18.15
CA TRP A 349 5.43 3.03 -17.17
C TRP A 349 4.11 3.64 -17.68
N LYS A 350 4.18 4.63 -18.59
CA LYS A 350 3.00 5.25 -19.18
C LYS A 350 2.17 4.30 -20.06
N ASN A 351 2.79 3.22 -20.55
CA ASN A 351 2.16 2.25 -21.45
C ASN A 351 2.00 0.85 -20.80
N ASP A 352 2.30 0.73 -19.50
CA ASP A 352 2.22 -0.52 -18.74
C ASP A 352 1.65 -0.25 -17.37
N GLY A 353 0.41 -0.64 -17.15
CA GLY A 353 -0.30 -0.40 -15.89
C GLY A 353 -1.81 -0.43 -16.07
N LEU A 354 -2.52 0.47 -15.41
CA LEU A 354 -3.99 0.52 -15.44
C LEU A 354 -4.55 0.65 -16.86
N ASN A 355 -3.90 1.43 -17.72
CA ASN A 355 -4.36 1.67 -19.09
C ASN A 355 -4.10 0.50 -20.07
N SER A 356 -3.34 -0.49 -19.65
CA SER A 356 -3.03 -1.70 -20.44
C SER A 356 -3.41 -2.99 -19.72
N LEU A 357 -4.28 -2.87 -18.71
CA LEU A 357 -4.68 -3.98 -17.86
C LEU A 357 -5.71 -4.87 -18.60
N GLU A 358 -5.33 -6.13 -18.86
CA GLU A 358 -6.21 -7.13 -19.45
C GLU A 358 -6.36 -8.32 -18.49
N TYR A 359 -7.59 -8.76 -18.21
CA TYR A 359 -7.91 -9.90 -17.36
C TYR A 359 -9.34 -10.35 -17.61
N LYS A 360 -9.74 -11.48 -17.02
CA LYS A 360 -11.15 -11.93 -16.97
C LYS A 360 -11.56 -12.09 -15.53
N VAL A 361 -12.65 -11.47 -15.13
CA VAL A 361 -13.32 -11.76 -13.87
C VAL A 361 -14.12 -13.04 -14.04
N LEU A 362 -13.90 -14.02 -13.19
CA LEU A 362 -14.62 -15.29 -13.19
C LEU A 362 -15.69 -15.34 -12.13
N LYS A 363 -15.46 -14.64 -11.00
CA LYS A 363 -16.40 -14.62 -9.87
C LYS A 363 -16.21 -13.39 -9.02
N VAL A 364 -17.30 -12.81 -8.52
CA VAL A 364 -17.32 -11.79 -7.48
C VAL A 364 -18.31 -12.22 -6.41
N GLU A 365 -17.87 -12.31 -5.15
CA GLU A 365 -18.70 -12.70 -4.02
C GLU A 365 -18.53 -11.73 -2.86
N LEU A 366 -19.65 -11.26 -2.32
CA LEU A 366 -19.68 -10.49 -1.08
C LEU A 366 -19.88 -11.46 0.10
N LEU A 367 -18.77 -11.97 0.63
CA LEU A 367 -18.78 -12.88 1.77
C LEU A 367 -18.90 -12.09 3.10
N PRO A 368 -19.31 -12.72 4.20
CA PRO A 368 -19.51 -11.98 5.46
C PRO A 368 -18.27 -11.24 5.97
N LEU A 369 -17.06 -11.75 5.68
CA LEU A 369 -15.81 -11.18 6.19
C LEU A 369 -14.97 -10.43 5.15
N TYR A 370 -15.23 -10.61 3.87
CA TYR A 370 -14.45 -10.01 2.78
C TYR A 370 -15.18 -10.09 1.45
N THR A 371 -14.79 -9.25 0.50
CA THR A 371 -15.15 -9.42 -0.90
C THR A 371 -14.15 -10.33 -1.57
N HIS A 372 -14.63 -11.36 -2.28
CA HIS A 372 -13.79 -12.29 -3.04
C HIS A 372 -13.93 -12.03 -4.54
N ILE A 373 -12.82 -11.86 -5.22
CA ILE A 373 -12.77 -11.66 -6.68
C ILE A 373 -11.81 -12.70 -7.27
N LEU A 374 -12.36 -13.67 -8.01
CA LEU A 374 -11.56 -14.69 -8.72
C LEU A 374 -11.31 -14.24 -10.15
N VAL A 375 -10.03 -14.26 -10.56
CA VAL A 375 -9.62 -13.73 -11.88
C VAL A 375 -8.65 -14.64 -12.63
N ASP A 376 -8.78 -14.63 -13.97
CA ASP A 376 -7.77 -15.11 -14.90
C ASP A 376 -6.94 -13.91 -15.40
N LEU A 377 -5.64 -13.91 -15.11
CA LEU A 377 -4.71 -12.84 -15.53
C LEU A 377 -4.15 -13.01 -16.93
N LEU A 378 -4.62 -13.98 -17.70
CA LEU A 378 -4.24 -14.22 -19.11
C LEU A 378 -2.73 -14.46 -19.31
N GLU A 379 -2.07 -15.23 -18.40
CA GLU A 379 -0.63 -15.51 -18.47
C GLU A 379 -0.19 -16.00 -19.84
N ASN A 380 -0.93 -16.96 -20.44
CA ASN A 380 -0.61 -17.56 -21.72
C ASN A 380 -0.59 -16.56 -22.89
N LYS A 381 -1.37 -15.48 -22.79
CA LYS A 381 -1.40 -14.40 -23.80
C LYS A 381 -0.23 -13.42 -23.64
N GLU A 382 0.13 -13.09 -22.39
CA GLU A 382 1.03 -11.97 -22.09
C GLU A 382 2.48 -12.38 -21.81
N ARG A 383 2.69 -13.37 -20.95
CA ARG A 383 4.03 -13.73 -20.49
C ARG A 383 4.99 -14.14 -21.61
N PRO A 384 4.57 -14.90 -22.65
CA PRO A 384 5.45 -15.22 -23.80
C PRO A 384 5.93 -13.96 -24.54
N LYS A 385 5.05 -12.97 -24.71
CA LYS A 385 5.40 -11.69 -25.35
C LYS A 385 6.45 -10.93 -24.57
N ILE A 386 6.29 -10.88 -23.23
CA ILE A 386 7.24 -10.24 -22.32
C ILE A 386 8.59 -10.94 -22.39
N ARG A 387 8.61 -12.27 -22.29
CA ARG A 387 9.84 -13.05 -22.39
C ARG A 387 10.59 -12.80 -23.69
N HIS A 388 9.89 -12.76 -24.80
CA HIS A 388 10.45 -12.46 -26.10
C HIS A 388 11.00 -11.03 -26.18
N ALA A 389 10.20 -10.02 -25.78
CA ALA A 389 10.58 -8.60 -25.85
C ALA A 389 11.79 -8.25 -24.96
N PHE A 390 11.94 -8.93 -23.82
CA PHE A 390 13.02 -8.70 -22.87
C PHE A 390 14.13 -9.76 -22.92
N ASN A 391 14.02 -10.74 -23.79
CA ASN A 391 14.97 -11.85 -23.95
C ASN A 391 15.32 -12.49 -22.56
N CYS A 392 14.29 -13.03 -21.89
CA CYS A 392 14.42 -13.63 -20.55
C CYS A 392 13.51 -14.89 -20.28
#